data_edbbf640bac8628556587b7e5da3566a
#
_entry.id   edbbf640bac8628556587b7e5da3566a
#
_cell.length_a   1.000
_cell.length_b   1.000
_cell.length_c   1.000
_cell.angle_alpha   90.00
_cell.angle_beta   90.00
_cell.angle_gamma   90.00
#
_symmetry.space_group_name_H-M   'P 1'
#
loop_
_entity.id
_entity.type
_entity.pdbx_description
1 polymer ?
#
loop_
_entity_poly.entity_id
_entity_poly.type
_entity_poly.pdbx_seq_one_letter_code
_entity_poly.pdbx_strand_id
1 'polypeptide(L)'
;MILGHGNDIHHLRQELKADFSSNVAYNNHSSRILAHLTAHLNLICNYPDPNATTLTHKIAQYHGVESCNVLVTNGSTEAFYLIAHYFAGKNSVVSYPSFAEYEDACRVYNHSLTFVPIEDIIYHDIHNNDTIWFATPNNPDGHLTSEQSIANLCQRLPQTTVVIDTAYTALCPFADNISLVHRYCSNLITIHSLTKLFAIPGIRLGYIIASEDVIKKIATLRIPWSVNSLAQEAGCYIIDHYAELLPDVEQLYNESLELQMAVASIPQMAVTPSKCNYFLAKMCCSTAQELKDFLITKGLLIRNASNFRGLSSRHIRLSVQGHERNTLLLEGIKEFFV
;
A
#
# COMPACT_ATOMS: atom_id res chain seq x y z
N MET A 1 -8.77 -11.91 -11.51
CA MET A 1 -8.36 -10.50 -11.24
C MET A 1 -9.53 -9.81 -10.54
N ILE A 2 -9.30 -9.31 -9.34
CA ILE A 2 -10.32 -8.60 -8.58
C ILE A 2 -10.43 -7.18 -9.13
N LEU A 3 -11.61 -6.81 -9.63
CA LEU A 3 -11.87 -5.48 -10.21
C LEU A 3 -12.16 -4.44 -9.12
N GLY A 4 -11.88 -3.16 -9.42
CA GLY A 4 -12.22 -2.02 -8.58
C GLY A 4 -11.10 -1.65 -7.62
N HIS A 5 -10.21 -0.80 -8.06
CA HIS A 5 -9.18 -0.14 -7.24
C HIS A 5 -9.59 1.28 -6.85
N GLY A 6 -8.81 1.95 -6.01
CA GLY A 6 -8.96 3.39 -5.79
C GLY A 6 -8.49 4.18 -7.01
N ASN A 7 -8.89 5.45 -7.08
CA ASN A 7 -8.60 6.36 -8.21
C ASN A 7 -9.10 5.85 -9.58
N ASP A 8 -10.25 5.16 -9.59
CA ASP A 8 -10.92 4.71 -10.82
C ASP A 8 -11.71 5.87 -11.44
N ILE A 9 -10.96 6.79 -12.08
CA ILE A 9 -11.50 8.05 -12.63
C ILE A 9 -11.66 8.02 -14.14
N HIS A 10 -11.12 7.01 -14.84
CA HIS A 10 -11.04 6.97 -16.29
C HIS A 10 -12.40 6.95 -17.00
N HIS A 11 -13.45 6.59 -16.30
CA HIS A 11 -14.82 6.53 -16.81
C HIS A 11 -15.68 7.74 -16.39
N LEU A 12 -15.14 8.62 -15.52
CA LEU A 12 -15.87 9.78 -15.05
C LEU A 12 -15.86 10.89 -16.10
N ARG A 13 -17.02 11.47 -16.36
CA ARG A 13 -17.18 12.59 -17.32
C ARG A 13 -17.04 13.96 -16.66
N GLN A 14 -17.01 14.01 -15.34
CA GLN A 14 -16.96 15.24 -14.56
C GLN A 14 -15.62 15.37 -13.82
N GLU A 15 -15.23 16.59 -13.60
CA GLU A 15 -14.06 16.91 -12.77
C GLU A 15 -14.36 16.60 -11.29
N LEU A 16 -13.41 15.96 -10.62
CA LEU A 16 -13.51 15.66 -9.21
C LEU A 16 -13.02 16.85 -8.37
N LYS A 17 -13.79 17.21 -7.35
CA LYS A 17 -13.38 18.15 -6.30
C LYS A 17 -12.42 17.51 -5.30
N ALA A 18 -12.63 16.21 -5.00
CA ALA A 18 -11.77 15.45 -4.10
C ALA A 18 -11.84 13.93 -4.36
N ASP A 19 -10.70 13.25 -4.18
CA ASP A 19 -10.58 11.79 -4.27
C ASP A 19 -10.20 11.19 -2.90
N PHE A 20 -11.18 10.63 -2.20
CA PHE A 20 -11.03 9.89 -0.94
C PHE A 20 -10.82 8.39 -1.17
N SER A 21 -10.75 7.94 -2.42
CA SER A 21 -10.65 6.51 -2.77
C SER A 21 -9.23 5.98 -2.77
N SER A 22 -8.23 6.85 -2.93
CA SER A 22 -6.82 6.52 -2.87
C SER A 22 -6.22 6.93 -1.53
N ASN A 23 -5.27 6.15 -1.01
CA ASN A 23 -4.62 6.43 0.28
C ASN A 23 -3.35 7.27 0.08
N VAL A 24 -3.35 8.19 -0.88
CA VAL A 24 -2.21 9.07 -1.18
C VAL A 24 -2.22 10.26 -0.22
N ALA A 25 -1.07 10.66 0.30
CA ALA A 25 -0.95 11.84 1.13
C ALA A 25 -1.34 13.10 0.35
N TYR A 26 -2.30 13.88 0.84
CA TYR A 26 -2.75 15.11 0.17
C TYR A 26 -1.83 16.31 0.44
N ASN A 27 -1.22 16.38 1.64
CA ASN A 27 -0.29 17.44 2.07
C ASN A 27 1.17 17.14 1.66
N ASN A 28 1.34 16.72 0.42
CA ASN A 28 2.61 16.23 -0.12
C ASN A 28 3.44 17.34 -0.80
N HIS A 29 4.68 17.00 -1.07
CA HIS A 29 5.64 17.85 -1.78
C HIS A 29 5.88 17.41 -3.23
N SER A 30 4.90 16.78 -3.88
CA SER A 30 5.01 16.25 -5.25
C SER A 30 5.40 17.31 -6.29
N SER A 31 5.04 18.59 -6.08
CA SER A 31 5.45 19.69 -6.95
C SER A 31 6.98 19.84 -7.07
N ARG A 32 7.74 19.61 -5.99
CA ARG A 32 9.21 19.61 -6.01
C ARG A 32 9.75 18.45 -6.82
N ILE A 33 9.16 17.26 -6.67
CA ILE A 33 9.53 16.07 -7.45
C ILE A 33 9.22 16.29 -8.93
N LEU A 34 8.05 16.85 -9.26
CA LEU A 34 7.66 17.18 -10.64
C LEU A 34 8.61 18.20 -11.27
N ALA A 35 8.99 19.25 -10.54
CA ALA A 35 9.96 20.23 -11.03
C ALA A 35 11.33 19.58 -11.33
N HIS A 36 11.81 18.71 -10.44
CA HIS A 36 13.03 17.95 -10.65
C HIS A 36 12.95 17.06 -11.90
N LEU A 37 11.87 16.27 -12.02
CA LEU A 37 11.67 15.39 -13.18
C LEU A 37 11.52 16.15 -14.49
N THR A 38 10.88 17.33 -14.46
CA THR A 38 10.77 18.20 -15.64
C THR A 38 12.15 18.63 -16.15
N ALA A 39 13.10 18.95 -15.26
CA ALA A 39 14.46 19.28 -15.61
C ALA A 39 15.26 18.08 -16.16
N HIS A 40 14.81 16.85 -15.89
CA HIS A 40 15.48 15.61 -16.30
C HIS A 40 14.70 14.80 -17.34
N LEU A 41 13.74 15.41 -18.06
CA LEU A 41 12.93 14.72 -19.07
C LEU A 41 13.76 14.08 -20.20
N ASN A 42 14.95 14.60 -20.49
CA ASN A 42 15.87 14.03 -21.47
C ASN A 42 16.30 12.58 -21.16
N LEU A 43 16.16 12.12 -19.92
CA LEU A 43 16.45 10.73 -19.54
C LEU A 43 15.59 9.71 -20.29
N ILE A 44 14.41 10.10 -20.79
CA ILE A 44 13.54 9.20 -21.57
C ILE A 44 14.13 8.84 -22.95
N CYS A 45 15.13 9.54 -23.40
CA CYS A 45 15.78 9.28 -24.71
C CYS A 45 16.74 8.07 -24.68
N ASN A 46 17.03 7.53 -23.50
CA ASN A 46 17.93 6.39 -23.31
C ASN A 46 17.25 5.29 -22.51
N TYR A 47 17.72 4.03 -22.73
CA TYR A 47 17.30 2.93 -21.86
C TYR A 47 17.73 3.20 -20.42
N PRO A 48 16.86 2.87 -19.42
CA PRO A 48 17.26 2.96 -18.02
C PRO A 48 18.34 1.93 -17.67
N ASP A 49 19.03 2.14 -16.54
CA ASP A 49 19.85 1.08 -15.95
C ASP A 49 18.95 -0.13 -15.62
N PRO A 50 19.20 -1.32 -16.22
CA PRO A 50 18.35 -2.49 -15.98
C PRO A 50 18.34 -2.95 -14.51
N ASN A 51 19.35 -2.60 -13.73
CA ASN A 51 19.48 -2.96 -12.32
C ASN A 51 19.12 -1.81 -11.37
N ALA A 52 18.82 -0.60 -11.90
CA ALA A 52 18.61 0.60 -11.10
C ALA A 52 19.71 0.79 -10.03
N THR A 53 20.98 0.58 -10.41
CA THR A 53 22.14 0.42 -9.50
C THR A 53 22.25 1.58 -8.51
N THR A 54 22.20 2.81 -8.99
CA THR A 54 22.31 4.02 -8.15
C THR A 54 21.19 4.08 -7.12
N LEU A 55 19.94 3.82 -7.53
CA LEU A 55 18.79 3.83 -6.65
C LEU A 55 18.87 2.69 -5.65
N THR A 56 19.27 1.49 -6.07
CA THR A 56 19.49 0.32 -5.22
C THR A 56 20.47 0.63 -4.09
N HIS A 57 21.59 1.27 -4.40
CA HIS A 57 22.59 1.71 -3.41
C HIS A 57 22.01 2.70 -2.40
N LYS A 58 21.27 3.72 -2.87
CA LYS A 58 20.66 4.72 -1.98
C LYS A 58 19.60 4.12 -1.05
N ILE A 59 18.75 3.22 -1.56
CA ILE A 59 17.75 2.51 -0.75
C ILE A 59 18.44 1.62 0.30
N ALA A 60 19.47 0.88 -0.09
CA ALA A 60 20.23 0.04 0.83
C ALA A 60 20.84 0.85 1.98
N GLN A 61 21.45 1.98 1.65
CA GLN A 61 22.02 2.90 2.63
C GLN A 61 20.94 3.47 3.57
N TYR A 62 19.79 3.88 3.02
CA TYR A 62 18.67 4.41 3.80
C TYR A 62 18.13 3.39 4.82
N HIS A 63 18.02 2.12 4.44
CA HIS A 63 17.55 1.04 5.32
C HIS A 63 18.64 0.38 6.18
N GLY A 64 19.91 0.70 5.96
CA GLY A 64 21.03 0.09 6.66
C GLY A 64 21.20 -1.41 6.34
N VAL A 65 20.96 -1.78 5.07
CA VAL A 65 21.15 -3.13 4.51
C VAL A 65 22.16 -3.08 3.36
N GLU A 66 22.61 -4.26 2.89
CA GLU A 66 23.50 -4.33 1.73
C GLU A 66 22.71 -4.19 0.41
N SER A 67 23.34 -3.69 -0.65
CA SER A 67 22.71 -3.53 -1.96
C SER A 67 22.18 -4.84 -2.56
N CYS A 68 22.81 -5.97 -2.23
CA CYS A 68 22.35 -7.30 -2.62
C CYS A 68 21.05 -7.76 -1.92
N ASN A 69 20.58 -7.02 -0.92
CA ASN A 69 19.29 -7.24 -0.25
C ASN A 69 18.13 -6.46 -0.88
N VAL A 70 18.38 -5.63 -1.88
CA VAL A 70 17.38 -4.71 -2.45
C VAL A 70 17.11 -5.04 -3.92
N LEU A 71 15.83 -5.07 -4.30
CA LEU A 71 15.40 -5.16 -5.71
C LEU A 71 14.37 -4.07 -6.00
N VAL A 72 14.74 -3.12 -6.84
CA VAL A 72 13.84 -2.04 -7.31
C VAL A 72 12.85 -2.60 -8.32
N THR A 73 11.57 -2.22 -8.21
CA THR A 73 10.46 -2.74 -9.00
C THR A 73 9.56 -1.63 -9.56
N ASN A 74 8.81 -1.94 -10.62
CA ASN A 74 7.82 -1.05 -11.25
C ASN A 74 6.54 -0.95 -10.38
N GLY A 75 6.69 -0.30 -9.23
CA GLY A 75 5.72 -0.27 -8.15
C GLY A 75 5.70 -1.56 -7.31
N SER A 76 5.06 -1.51 -6.15
CA SER A 76 4.88 -2.68 -5.27
C SER A 76 4.08 -3.81 -5.94
N THR A 77 3.23 -3.49 -6.92
CA THR A 77 2.47 -4.51 -7.66
C THR A 77 3.39 -5.48 -8.41
N GLU A 78 4.41 -4.98 -9.13
CA GLU A 78 5.41 -5.88 -9.75
C GLU A 78 6.08 -6.76 -8.70
N ALA A 79 6.39 -6.23 -7.52
CA ALA A 79 6.98 -7.00 -6.43
C ALA A 79 6.09 -8.17 -5.99
N PHE A 80 4.76 -7.96 -5.86
CA PHE A 80 3.84 -9.05 -5.52
C PHE A 80 3.88 -10.17 -6.53
N TYR A 81 3.82 -9.84 -7.82
CA TYR A 81 3.84 -10.83 -8.90
C TYR A 81 5.19 -11.55 -9.02
N LEU A 82 6.31 -10.87 -8.84
CA LEU A 82 7.64 -11.50 -8.83
C LEU A 82 7.82 -12.48 -7.67
N ILE A 83 7.37 -12.10 -6.47
CA ILE A 83 7.44 -12.99 -5.29
C ILE A 83 6.51 -14.18 -5.48
N ALA A 84 5.27 -13.96 -5.94
CA ALA A 84 4.35 -15.06 -6.23
C ALA A 84 4.88 -15.98 -7.34
N HIS A 85 5.55 -15.44 -8.37
CA HIS A 85 6.21 -16.24 -9.40
C HIS A 85 7.34 -17.10 -8.82
N TYR A 86 8.14 -16.54 -7.92
CA TYR A 86 9.23 -17.27 -7.25
C TYR A 86 8.71 -18.47 -6.43
N PHE A 87 7.53 -18.32 -5.83
CA PHE A 87 6.87 -19.38 -5.06
C PHE A 87 5.75 -20.10 -5.86
N ALA A 88 5.82 -20.12 -7.19
CA ALA A 88 4.79 -20.72 -8.03
C ALA A 88 4.43 -22.17 -7.62
N GLY A 89 3.14 -22.46 -7.54
CA GLY A 89 2.62 -23.78 -7.16
C GLY A 89 2.72 -24.13 -5.67
N LYS A 90 3.13 -23.18 -4.83
CA LYS A 90 3.30 -23.36 -3.38
C LYS A 90 2.03 -23.11 -2.59
N ASN A 91 2.03 -23.46 -1.30
CA ASN A 91 0.94 -23.15 -0.37
C ASN A 91 1.16 -21.78 0.24
N SER A 92 0.13 -20.94 0.22
CA SER A 92 0.21 -19.58 0.71
C SER A 92 -0.96 -19.24 1.62
N VAL A 93 -0.66 -18.61 2.73
CA VAL A 93 -1.67 -17.99 3.60
C VAL A 93 -1.75 -16.51 3.28
N VAL A 94 -2.95 -16.01 3.05
CA VAL A 94 -3.21 -14.59 2.78
C VAL A 94 -4.17 -14.04 3.82
N SER A 95 -3.82 -12.93 4.45
CA SER A 95 -4.71 -12.26 5.40
C SER A 95 -5.95 -11.68 4.71
N TYR A 96 -7.06 -11.56 5.48
CA TYR A 96 -8.22 -10.79 5.03
C TYR A 96 -8.87 -10.00 6.19
N PRO A 97 -9.57 -8.87 5.90
CA PRO A 97 -9.55 -8.19 4.62
C PRO A 97 -8.15 -7.66 4.30
N SER A 98 -7.73 -7.72 3.05
CA SER A 98 -6.44 -7.19 2.62
C SER A 98 -6.45 -6.78 1.14
N PHE A 99 -5.36 -6.20 0.66
CA PHE A 99 -5.25 -5.76 -0.72
C PHE A 99 -5.33 -6.95 -1.68
N ALA A 100 -6.22 -6.84 -2.67
CA ALA A 100 -6.59 -7.94 -3.57
C ALA A 100 -5.42 -8.50 -4.39
N GLU A 101 -4.40 -7.68 -4.66
CA GLU A 101 -3.26 -8.09 -5.49
C GLU A 101 -2.41 -9.21 -4.88
N TYR A 102 -2.46 -9.44 -3.57
CA TYR A 102 -1.77 -10.60 -2.98
C TYR A 102 -2.44 -11.90 -3.43
N GLU A 103 -3.78 -11.96 -3.31
CA GLU A 103 -4.57 -13.10 -3.80
C GLU A 103 -4.42 -13.26 -5.31
N ASP A 104 -4.54 -12.17 -6.08
CA ASP A 104 -4.47 -12.20 -7.55
C ASP A 104 -3.09 -12.67 -8.04
N ALA A 105 -2.00 -12.17 -7.48
CA ALA A 105 -0.65 -12.60 -7.82
C ALA A 105 -0.45 -14.10 -7.52
N CYS A 106 -0.85 -14.55 -6.34
CA CYS A 106 -0.77 -15.95 -5.96
C CYS A 106 -1.60 -16.85 -6.89
N ARG A 107 -2.81 -16.45 -7.28
CA ARG A 107 -3.66 -17.20 -8.21
C ARG A 107 -3.06 -17.33 -9.61
N VAL A 108 -2.45 -16.24 -10.13
CA VAL A 108 -1.78 -16.26 -11.44
C VAL A 108 -0.68 -17.31 -11.49
N TYR A 109 0.02 -17.52 -10.39
CA TYR A 109 1.10 -18.50 -10.29
C TYR A 109 0.71 -19.82 -9.60
N ASN A 110 -0.60 -20.15 -9.59
CA ASN A 110 -1.15 -21.44 -9.14
C ASN A 110 -0.84 -21.81 -7.70
N HIS A 111 -0.83 -20.84 -6.77
CA HIS A 111 -0.70 -21.13 -5.36
C HIS A 111 -1.97 -21.79 -4.81
N SER A 112 -1.81 -22.73 -3.88
CA SER A 112 -2.90 -23.21 -3.02
C SER A 112 -3.11 -22.19 -1.90
N LEU A 113 -4.29 -21.55 -1.82
CA LEU A 113 -4.55 -20.43 -0.94
C LEU A 113 -5.37 -20.83 0.29
N THR A 114 -4.89 -20.42 1.45
CA THR A 114 -5.63 -20.38 2.72
C THR A 114 -5.81 -18.93 3.14
N PHE A 115 -6.99 -18.58 3.66
CA PHE A 115 -7.30 -17.22 4.09
C PHE A 115 -7.51 -17.18 5.60
N VAL A 116 -6.89 -16.19 6.26
CA VAL A 116 -6.91 -16.01 7.71
C VAL A 116 -7.26 -14.55 8.03
N PRO A 117 -8.14 -14.27 9.02
CA PRO A 117 -8.37 -12.91 9.48
C PRO A 117 -7.07 -12.20 9.83
N ILE A 118 -6.95 -10.90 9.51
CA ILE A 118 -5.71 -10.16 9.73
C ILE A 118 -5.30 -10.13 11.21
N GLU A 119 -6.27 -10.06 12.11
CA GLU A 119 -6.06 -10.09 13.56
C GLU A 119 -5.45 -11.41 14.06
N ASP A 120 -5.68 -12.51 13.34
CA ASP A 120 -5.27 -13.86 13.71
C ASP A 120 -3.97 -14.29 13.01
N ILE A 121 -3.52 -13.56 11.97
CA ILE A 121 -2.44 -13.98 11.06
C ILE A 121 -1.14 -14.33 11.78
N ILE A 122 -0.81 -13.59 12.85
CA ILE A 122 0.42 -13.81 13.63
C ILE A 122 0.31 -14.98 14.62
N TYR A 123 -0.90 -15.42 14.94
CA TYR A 123 -1.16 -16.51 15.89
C TYR A 123 -1.55 -17.82 15.19
N HIS A 124 -2.00 -17.73 13.94
CA HIS A 124 -2.51 -18.90 13.21
C HIS A 124 -1.45 -20.00 13.13
N ASP A 125 -1.89 -21.22 13.33
CA ASP A 125 -1.06 -22.41 13.21
C ASP A 125 -0.86 -22.74 11.73
N ILE A 126 0.25 -22.26 11.19
CA ILE A 126 0.56 -22.28 9.76
C ILE A 126 1.55 -23.42 9.48
N HIS A 127 1.13 -24.65 9.76
CA HIS A 127 1.93 -25.81 9.38
C HIS A 127 1.82 -26.05 7.87
N ASN A 128 2.96 -26.38 7.24
CA ASN A 128 3.08 -26.76 5.83
C ASN A 128 2.74 -25.66 4.81
N ASN A 129 2.83 -24.38 5.18
CA ASN A 129 2.71 -23.30 4.20
C ASN A 129 4.09 -22.74 3.85
N ASP A 130 4.28 -22.43 2.57
CA ASP A 130 5.54 -21.90 2.05
C ASP A 130 5.64 -20.38 2.24
N THR A 131 4.49 -19.67 2.16
CA THR A 131 4.46 -18.22 2.34
C THR A 131 3.25 -17.72 3.15
N ILE A 132 3.43 -16.60 3.84
CA ILE A 132 2.38 -15.86 4.56
C ILE A 132 2.39 -14.42 4.03
N TRP A 133 1.22 -13.89 3.66
CA TRP A 133 1.07 -12.57 3.06
C TRP A 133 0.14 -11.68 3.88
N PHE A 134 0.63 -10.54 4.31
CA PHE A 134 -0.18 -9.50 4.95
C PHE A 134 0.47 -8.12 4.81
N ALA A 135 -0.23 -7.07 5.23
CA ALA A 135 0.28 -5.71 5.26
C ALA A 135 0.29 -5.13 6.67
N THR A 136 1.22 -4.23 6.94
CA THR A 136 1.20 -3.39 8.14
C THR A 136 1.77 -2.00 7.83
N PRO A 137 0.93 -0.96 7.94
CA PRO A 137 -0.51 -0.94 8.20
C PRO A 137 -1.32 -1.66 7.12
N ASN A 138 -2.35 -2.40 7.53
CA ASN A 138 -3.19 -3.15 6.58
C ASN A 138 -4.13 -2.23 5.78
N ASN A 139 -4.36 -2.55 4.55
CA ASN A 139 -5.38 -1.94 3.70
C ASN A 139 -6.50 -2.98 3.48
N PRO A 140 -7.76 -2.74 3.98
CA PRO A 140 -8.40 -1.42 4.06
C PRO A 140 -8.57 -0.81 5.47
N ASP A 141 -8.27 -1.50 6.55
CA ASP A 141 -8.70 -1.16 7.91
C ASP A 141 -7.64 -0.44 8.77
N GLY A 142 -6.38 -0.38 8.31
CA GLY A 142 -5.28 0.24 9.05
C GLY A 142 -4.76 -0.61 10.23
N HIS A 143 -5.06 -1.91 10.27
CA HIS A 143 -4.54 -2.81 11.31
C HIS A 143 -3.00 -2.76 11.35
N LEU A 144 -2.45 -2.66 12.57
CA LEU A 144 -1.02 -2.62 12.81
C LEU A 144 -0.54 -3.93 13.43
N THR A 145 0.51 -4.50 12.85
CA THR A 145 1.25 -5.62 13.42
C THR A 145 2.60 -5.11 13.89
N SER A 146 2.95 -5.33 15.16
CA SER A 146 4.21 -4.83 15.73
C SER A 146 5.44 -5.56 15.17
N GLU A 147 6.57 -4.86 15.17
CA GLU A 147 7.89 -5.43 14.82
C GLU A 147 8.16 -6.72 15.61
N GLN A 148 7.93 -6.69 16.93
CA GLN A 148 8.14 -7.84 17.79
C GLN A 148 7.27 -9.04 17.40
N SER A 149 6.00 -8.82 17.04
CA SER A 149 5.08 -9.88 16.59
C SER A 149 5.56 -10.51 15.28
N ILE A 150 6.06 -9.68 14.35
CA ILE A 150 6.63 -10.13 13.08
C ILE A 150 7.90 -10.97 13.33
N ALA A 151 8.80 -10.48 14.17
CA ALA A 151 10.02 -11.20 14.54
C ALA A 151 9.70 -12.57 15.15
N ASN A 152 8.74 -12.62 16.08
CA ASN A 152 8.29 -13.86 16.71
C ASN A 152 7.70 -14.83 15.67
N LEU A 153 6.89 -14.30 14.72
CA LEU A 153 6.34 -15.11 13.62
C LEU A 153 7.45 -15.73 12.77
N CYS A 154 8.44 -14.92 12.34
CA CYS A 154 9.56 -15.39 11.54
C CYS A 154 10.38 -16.48 12.27
N GLN A 155 10.64 -16.28 13.57
CA GLN A 155 11.39 -17.25 14.41
C GLN A 155 10.61 -18.55 14.65
N ARG A 156 9.28 -18.45 14.85
CA ARG A 156 8.41 -19.62 15.05
C ARG A 156 8.29 -20.46 13.78
N LEU A 157 8.37 -19.85 12.61
CA LEU A 157 8.16 -20.49 11.31
C LEU A 157 9.38 -20.32 10.38
N PRO A 158 10.56 -20.86 10.73
CA PRO A 158 11.81 -20.58 10.03
C PRO A 158 11.85 -21.13 8.60
N GLN A 159 10.96 -22.06 8.24
CA GLN A 159 10.83 -22.64 6.89
C GLN A 159 9.77 -21.94 6.03
N THR A 160 8.99 -21.03 6.61
CA THR A 160 7.94 -20.27 5.93
C THR A 160 8.43 -18.86 5.64
N THR A 161 8.27 -18.39 4.43
CA THR A 161 8.61 -17.01 4.07
C THR A 161 7.47 -16.06 4.46
N VAL A 162 7.78 -15.06 5.26
CA VAL A 162 6.83 -14.01 5.66
C VAL A 162 6.98 -12.83 4.70
N VAL A 163 5.91 -12.54 3.96
CA VAL A 163 5.84 -11.44 2.97
C VAL A 163 4.97 -10.32 3.51
N ILE A 164 5.55 -9.15 3.70
CA ILE A 164 4.87 -8.01 4.32
C ILE A 164 4.86 -6.82 3.37
N ASP A 165 3.68 -6.31 3.07
CA ASP A 165 3.52 -5.03 2.39
C ASP A 165 3.58 -3.89 3.41
N THR A 166 4.55 -3.00 3.23
CA THR A 166 4.82 -1.84 4.09
C THR A 166 4.51 -0.51 3.40
N ALA A 167 3.68 -0.52 2.35
CA ALA A 167 3.41 0.67 1.52
C ALA A 167 2.86 1.87 2.29
N TYR A 168 2.28 1.65 3.47
CA TYR A 168 1.68 2.70 4.30
C TYR A 168 2.42 2.94 5.63
N THR A 169 3.51 2.23 5.90
CA THR A 169 4.26 2.35 7.17
C THR A 169 4.69 3.80 7.43
N ALA A 170 5.25 4.48 6.45
CA ALA A 170 5.68 5.86 6.58
C ALA A 170 4.53 6.90 6.62
N LEU A 171 3.28 6.49 6.40
CA LEU A 171 2.06 7.31 6.53
C LEU A 171 1.33 7.09 7.88
N CYS A 172 1.91 6.30 8.76
CA CYS A 172 1.35 6.00 10.08
C CYS A 172 2.39 6.32 11.17
N PRO A 173 2.15 7.33 12.02
CA PRO A 173 3.12 7.73 13.05
C PRO A 173 3.32 6.68 14.16
N PHE A 174 2.48 5.63 14.18
CA PHE A 174 2.52 4.54 15.15
C PHE A 174 3.04 3.21 14.57
N ALA A 175 3.44 3.21 13.30
CA ALA A 175 3.97 2.00 12.67
C ALA A 175 5.46 1.81 13.03
N ASP A 176 5.81 0.58 13.37
CA ASP A 176 7.20 0.21 13.66
C ASP A 176 8.07 0.18 12.39
N ASN A 177 9.39 0.36 12.57
CA ASN A 177 10.35 0.23 11.48
C ASN A 177 10.72 -1.23 11.24
N ILE A 178 9.92 -1.93 10.44
CA ILE A 178 10.08 -3.35 10.15
C ILE A 178 11.40 -3.68 9.45
N SER A 179 12.08 -2.72 8.84
CA SER A 179 13.38 -2.94 8.20
C SER A 179 14.44 -3.47 9.16
N LEU A 180 14.30 -3.21 10.48
CA LEU A 180 15.21 -3.73 11.48
C LEU A 180 15.12 -5.25 11.64
N VAL A 181 13.95 -5.86 11.35
CA VAL A 181 13.72 -7.31 11.46
C VAL A 181 14.60 -8.11 10.48
N HIS A 182 14.97 -7.51 9.34
CA HIS A 182 15.88 -8.14 8.38
C HIS A 182 17.26 -8.49 8.94
N ARG A 183 17.68 -7.83 10.04
CA ARG A 183 18.98 -8.10 10.67
C ARG A 183 19.06 -9.47 11.33
N TYR A 184 17.90 -10.08 11.65
CA TYR A 184 17.83 -11.36 12.38
C TYR A 184 16.81 -12.36 11.85
N CYS A 185 16.08 -12.01 10.77
CA CYS A 185 15.11 -12.90 10.14
C CYS A 185 15.38 -13.00 8.62
N SER A 186 16.02 -14.10 8.21
CA SER A 186 16.34 -14.36 6.80
C SER A 186 15.14 -14.79 5.95
N ASN A 187 14.05 -15.22 6.59
CA ASN A 187 12.80 -15.64 5.95
C ASN A 187 11.76 -14.52 5.83
N LEU A 188 12.17 -13.26 5.98
CA LEU A 188 11.33 -12.09 5.80
C LEU A 188 11.55 -11.45 4.42
N ILE A 189 10.47 -11.10 3.74
CA ILE A 189 10.44 -10.25 2.56
C ILE A 189 9.57 -9.03 2.89
N THR A 190 10.08 -7.81 2.76
CA THR A 190 9.29 -6.60 2.84
C THR A 190 9.16 -5.92 1.49
N ILE A 191 7.96 -5.41 1.20
CA ILE A 191 7.63 -4.72 -0.05
C ILE A 191 7.30 -3.28 0.29
N HIS A 192 7.96 -2.36 -0.40
CA HIS A 192 7.88 -0.93 -0.15
C HIS A 192 7.34 -0.17 -1.36
N SER A 193 6.65 0.94 -1.10
CA SER A 193 6.12 1.83 -2.13
C SER A 193 6.45 3.28 -1.82
N LEU A 194 7.06 3.99 -2.76
CA LEU A 194 7.30 5.44 -2.65
C LEU A 194 6.12 6.27 -3.16
N THR A 195 5.15 5.62 -3.82
CA THR A 195 4.10 6.32 -4.59
C THR A 195 3.00 6.93 -3.73
N LYS A 196 2.74 6.39 -2.53
CA LYS A 196 1.66 6.86 -1.65
C LYS A 196 2.09 8.04 -0.80
N LEU A 197 3.24 7.91 -0.17
CA LEU A 197 3.83 8.92 0.70
C LEU A 197 4.13 10.22 -0.07
N PHE A 198 4.73 10.10 -1.25
CA PHE A 198 5.18 11.25 -2.06
C PHE A 198 4.18 11.66 -3.16
N ALA A 199 2.98 11.08 -3.18
CA ALA A 199 1.89 11.40 -4.09
C ALA A 199 2.26 11.37 -5.58
N ILE A 200 3.01 10.38 -5.99
CA ILE A 200 3.43 10.14 -7.38
C ILE A 200 3.01 8.74 -7.88
N PRO A 201 1.74 8.34 -7.75
CA PRO A 201 1.32 6.97 -8.08
C PRO A 201 1.56 6.61 -9.55
N GLY A 202 1.57 7.59 -10.46
CA GLY A 202 1.80 7.39 -11.90
C GLY A 202 3.24 7.03 -12.26
N ILE A 203 4.24 7.32 -11.42
CA ILE A 203 5.66 7.03 -11.70
C ILE A 203 5.96 5.52 -11.62
N ARG A 204 5.17 4.76 -10.87
CA ARG A 204 5.30 3.31 -10.70
C ARG A 204 6.66 2.91 -10.10
N LEU A 205 6.89 3.24 -8.83
CA LEU A 205 8.15 2.95 -8.12
C LEU A 205 7.89 2.24 -6.79
N GLY A 206 8.55 1.10 -6.60
CA GLY A 206 8.58 0.32 -5.37
C GLY A 206 9.87 -0.49 -5.29
N TYR A 207 10.04 -1.25 -4.22
CA TYR A 207 11.18 -2.14 -4.06
C TYR A 207 10.90 -3.24 -3.04
N ILE A 208 11.70 -4.29 -3.12
CA ILE A 208 11.72 -5.43 -2.20
C ILE A 208 12.99 -5.35 -1.36
N ILE A 209 12.90 -5.67 -0.07
CA ILE A 209 14.06 -6.00 0.78
C ILE A 209 13.90 -7.45 1.25
N ALA A 210 14.93 -8.26 1.06
CA ALA A 210 14.98 -9.65 1.48
C ALA A 210 16.43 -10.14 1.63
N SER A 211 16.62 -11.39 2.02
CA SER A 211 17.96 -12.02 2.00
C SER A 211 18.55 -12.04 0.59
N GLU A 212 19.87 -11.96 0.48
CA GLU A 212 20.60 -11.94 -0.81
C GLU A 212 20.20 -13.10 -1.72
N ASP A 213 20.07 -14.32 -1.19
CA ASP A 213 19.69 -15.50 -1.95
C ASP A 213 18.27 -15.38 -2.55
N VAL A 214 17.33 -14.80 -1.82
CA VAL A 214 15.97 -14.54 -2.29
C VAL A 214 15.99 -13.47 -3.37
N ILE A 215 16.70 -12.35 -3.15
CA ILE A 215 16.81 -11.26 -4.13
C ILE A 215 17.42 -11.76 -5.43
N LYS A 216 18.54 -12.53 -5.38
CA LYS A 216 19.16 -13.10 -6.58
C LYS A 216 18.19 -13.94 -7.41
N LYS A 217 17.39 -14.78 -6.76
CA LYS A 217 16.41 -15.65 -7.44
C LYS A 217 15.25 -14.86 -8.02
N ILE A 218 14.66 -13.93 -7.26
CA ILE A 218 13.57 -13.07 -7.74
C ILE A 218 14.04 -12.18 -8.91
N ALA A 219 15.26 -11.66 -8.86
CA ALA A 219 15.83 -10.83 -9.91
C ALA A 219 15.90 -11.54 -11.28
N THR A 220 16.09 -12.87 -11.31
CA THR A 220 16.08 -13.63 -12.57
C THR A 220 14.70 -13.71 -13.24
N LEU A 221 13.64 -13.43 -12.50
CA LEU A 221 12.25 -13.45 -13.00
C LEU A 221 11.78 -12.07 -13.47
N ARG A 222 12.56 -11.01 -13.16
CA ARG A 222 12.21 -9.62 -13.53
C ARG A 222 12.40 -9.39 -15.03
N ILE A 223 11.44 -8.69 -15.64
CA ILE A 223 11.56 -8.24 -17.02
C ILE A 223 12.63 -7.15 -17.09
N PRO A 224 13.63 -7.26 -17.98
CA PRO A 224 14.65 -6.22 -18.15
C PRO A 224 14.02 -4.84 -18.42
N TRP A 225 14.60 -3.79 -17.83
CA TRP A 225 14.15 -2.39 -17.97
C TRP A 225 12.72 -2.12 -17.50
N SER A 226 12.15 -2.95 -16.60
CA SER A 226 10.78 -2.75 -16.09
C SER A 226 10.62 -1.41 -15.34
N VAL A 227 11.69 -0.89 -14.71
CA VAL A 227 11.68 0.40 -14.00
C VAL A 227 12.22 1.49 -14.93
N ASN A 228 11.35 2.41 -15.32
CA ASN A 228 11.70 3.48 -16.27
C ASN A 228 12.69 4.51 -15.69
N SER A 229 13.36 5.27 -16.59
CA SER A 229 14.42 6.23 -16.24
C SER A 229 13.93 7.31 -15.26
N LEU A 230 12.72 7.86 -15.47
CA LEU A 230 12.16 8.89 -14.60
C LEU A 230 11.78 8.34 -13.22
N ALA A 231 11.37 7.07 -13.14
CA ALA A 231 11.11 6.41 -11.85
C ALA A 231 12.41 6.23 -11.05
N GLN A 232 13.50 5.83 -11.70
CA GLN A 232 14.81 5.70 -11.06
C GLN A 232 15.32 7.06 -10.57
N GLU A 233 15.22 8.10 -11.39
CA GLU A 233 15.59 9.47 -11.05
C GLU A 233 14.75 10.03 -9.90
N ALA A 234 13.42 9.87 -9.97
CA ALA A 234 12.51 10.24 -8.87
C ALA A 234 12.89 9.57 -7.55
N GLY A 235 13.21 8.27 -7.60
CA GLY A 235 13.64 7.51 -6.43
C GLY A 235 14.94 8.05 -5.84
N CYS A 236 15.94 8.32 -6.67
CA CYS A 236 17.20 8.91 -6.21
C CYS A 236 16.97 10.27 -5.54
N TYR A 237 16.21 11.16 -6.19
CA TYR A 237 15.89 12.48 -5.65
C TYR A 237 15.13 12.39 -4.32
N ILE A 238 14.13 11.48 -4.23
CA ILE A 238 13.36 11.27 -3.01
C ILE A 238 14.24 10.81 -1.86
N ILE A 239 15.13 9.84 -2.08
CA ILE A 239 16.00 9.34 -1.00
C ILE A 239 16.98 10.41 -0.54
N ASP A 240 17.55 11.19 -1.46
CA ASP A 240 18.48 12.28 -1.13
C ASP A 240 17.83 13.40 -0.34
N HIS A 241 16.53 13.65 -0.55
CA HIS A 241 15.73 14.71 0.08
C HIS A 241 14.61 14.19 0.97
N TYR A 242 14.74 12.96 1.50
CA TYR A 242 13.64 12.25 2.15
C TYR A 242 12.98 13.09 3.26
N ALA A 243 13.77 13.62 4.18
CA ALA A 243 13.25 14.39 5.32
C ALA A 243 12.54 15.69 4.88
N GLU A 244 13.01 16.33 3.79
CA GLU A 244 12.43 17.58 3.28
C GLU A 244 11.15 17.36 2.46
N LEU A 245 10.96 16.14 1.92
CA LEU A 245 9.81 15.77 1.10
C LEU A 245 8.75 15.04 1.91
N LEU A 246 9.03 14.69 3.16
CA LEU A 246 8.10 13.99 4.02
C LEU A 246 6.87 14.87 4.28
N PRO A 247 5.63 14.37 4.07
CA PRO A 247 4.43 15.10 4.48
C PRO A 247 4.34 15.14 6.01
N ASP A 248 3.57 16.09 6.53
CA ASP A 248 3.24 16.11 7.96
C ASP A 248 2.31 14.92 8.28
N VAL A 249 2.91 13.84 8.77
CA VAL A 249 2.21 12.57 9.06
C VAL A 249 1.35 12.69 10.32
N GLU A 250 1.76 13.51 11.29
CA GLU A 250 0.96 13.78 12.48
C GLU A 250 -0.30 14.56 12.13
N GLN A 251 -0.20 15.57 11.26
CA GLN A 251 -1.36 16.27 10.73
C GLN A 251 -2.31 15.30 10.01
N LEU A 252 -1.80 14.44 9.14
CA LEU A 252 -2.61 13.43 8.44
C LEU A 252 -3.37 12.52 9.42
N TYR A 253 -2.71 12.09 10.49
CA TYR A 253 -3.34 11.29 11.53
C TYR A 253 -4.43 12.05 12.29
N ASN A 254 -4.14 13.28 12.74
CA ASN A 254 -5.10 14.10 13.49
C ASN A 254 -6.35 14.37 12.65
N GLU A 255 -6.20 14.74 11.39
CA GLU A 255 -7.33 14.92 10.47
C GLU A 255 -8.09 13.61 10.21
N SER A 256 -7.38 12.47 10.16
CA SER A 256 -8.02 11.16 10.06
C SER A 256 -8.87 10.87 11.29
N LEU A 257 -8.36 11.15 12.49
CA LEU A 257 -9.09 10.96 13.73
C LEU A 257 -10.36 11.84 13.79
N GLU A 258 -10.25 13.11 13.42
CA GLU A 258 -11.39 14.02 13.33
C GLU A 258 -12.45 13.51 12.35
N LEU A 259 -12.03 13.09 11.15
CA LEU A 259 -12.94 12.57 10.14
C LEU A 259 -13.61 11.25 10.60
N GLN A 260 -12.86 10.35 11.24
CA GLN A 260 -13.39 9.11 11.83
C GLN A 260 -14.48 9.42 12.86
N MET A 261 -14.22 10.36 13.79
CA MET A 261 -15.19 10.77 14.83
C MET A 261 -16.43 11.41 14.20
N ALA A 262 -16.26 12.26 13.20
CA ALA A 262 -17.37 12.91 12.51
C ALA A 262 -18.23 11.91 11.71
N VAL A 263 -17.62 10.94 11.01
CA VAL A 263 -18.35 9.87 10.34
C VAL A 263 -19.05 8.95 11.34
N ALA A 264 -18.41 8.60 12.45
CA ALA A 264 -19.02 7.77 13.51
C ALA A 264 -20.20 8.46 14.22
N SER A 265 -20.30 9.80 14.17
CA SER A 265 -21.43 10.54 14.69
C SER A 265 -22.70 10.42 13.82
N ILE A 266 -22.59 9.93 12.59
CA ILE A 266 -23.72 9.69 11.71
C ILE A 266 -24.37 8.36 12.11
N PRO A 267 -25.67 8.34 12.52
CA PRO A 267 -26.31 7.11 13.08
C PRO A 267 -26.29 5.90 12.17
N GLN A 268 -26.20 6.13 10.84
CA GLN A 268 -26.17 5.08 9.83
C GLN A 268 -24.77 4.53 9.56
N MET A 269 -23.74 5.04 10.24
CA MET A 269 -22.33 4.69 9.98
C MET A 269 -21.67 4.06 11.21
N ALA A 270 -20.87 3.03 10.98
CA ALA A 270 -19.96 2.46 11.97
C ALA A 270 -18.54 2.53 11.43
N VAL A 271 -17.59 3.02 12.23
CA VAL A 271 -16.19 3.19 11.84
C VAL A 271 -15.33 2.14 12.50
N THR A 272 -14.43 1.52 11.75
CA THR A 272 -13.33 0.73 12.29
C THR A 272 -12.17 1.70 12.58
N PRO A 273 -11.76 1.87 13.86
CA PRO A 273 -10.69 2.80 14.21
C PRO A 273 -9.38 2.48 13.49
N SER A 274 -8.75 3.51 12.93
CA SER A 274 -7.47 3.41 12.22
C SER A 274 -6.49 4.48 12.70
N LYS A 275 -5.21 4.14 12.73
CA LYS A 275 -4.10 5.07 13.03
C LYS A 275 -3.43 5.62 11.76
N CYS A 276 -4.01 5.33 10.59
CA CYS A 276 -3.51 5.77 9.29
C CYS A 276 -4.30 6.97 8.76
N ASN A 277 -3.84 7.53 7.64
CA ASN A 277 -4.56 8.57 6.90
C ASN A 277 -5.80 8.04 6.17
N TYR A 278 -6.20 6.80 6.40
CA TYR A 278 -7.40 6.16 5.88
C TYR A 278 -8.02 5.21 6.91
N PHE A 279 -9.29 4.92 6.75
CA PHE A 279 -10.05 4.02 7.63
C PHE A 279 -11.18 3.33 6.89
N LEU A 280 -11.66 2.23 7.45
CA LEU A 280 -12.81 1.48 6.99
C LEU A 280 -14.06 1.94 7.72
N ALA A 281 -15.18 2.09 7.01
CA ALA A 281 -16.48 2.36 7.58
C ALA A 281 -17.54 1.42 6.98
N LYS A 282 -18.60 1.16 7.75
CA LYS A 282 -19.72 0.28 7.37
C LYS A 282 -21.04 1.02 7.56
N MET A 283 -21.90 0.97 6.56
CA MET A 283 -23.26 1.49 6.63
C MET A 283 -24.22 0.46 7.21
N CYS A 284 -25.22 0.89 8.01
CA CYS A 284 -26.27 0.01 8.51
C CYS A 284 -27.36 -0.23 7.46
N CYS A 285 -27.55 0.68 6.52
CA CYS A 285 -28.49 0.63 5.40
C CYS A 285 -27.80 1.05 4.11
N SER A 286 -28.42 0.81 2.96
CA SER A 286 -27.87 1.13 1.63
C SER A 286 -26.56 0.37 1.31
N THR A 287 -26.02 0.58 0.12
CA THR A 287 -24.80 -0.06 -0.36
C THR A 287 -23.68 0.96 -0.58
N ALA A 288 -22.44 0.51 -0.50
CA ALA A 288 -21.26 1.32 -0.84
C ALA A 288 -21.29 1.86 -2.27
N GLN A 289 -21.94 1.12 -3.19
CA GLN A 289 -22.07 1.56 -4.57
C GLN A 289 -23.06 2.72 -4.69
N GLU A 290 -24.23 2.64 -4.03
CA GLU A 290 -25.22 3.73 -4.04
C GLU A 290 -24.63 5.02 -3.46
N LEU A 291 -23.92 4.93 -2.32
CA LEU A 291 -23.25 6.10 -1.75
C LEU A 291 -22.16 6.64 -2.68
N LYS A 292 -21.35 5.77 -3.30
CA LYS A 292 -20.31 6.17 -4.25
C LYS A 292 -20.93 6.92 -5.43
N ASP A 293 -22.00 6.38 -6.03
CA ASP A 293 -22.67 6.97 -7.20
C ASP A 293 -23.29 8.33 -6.85
N PHE A 294 -23.90 8.45 -5.67
CA PHE A 294 -24.41 9.72 -5.17
C PHE A 294 -23.30 10.75 -4.98
N LEU A 295 -22.21 10.39 -4.29
CA LEU A 295 -21.10 11.31 -4.03
C LEU A 295 -20.37 11.74 -5.31
N ILE A 296 -20.29 10.87 -6.32
CA ILE A 296 -19.76 11.22 -7.64
C ILE A 296 -20.56 12.40 -8.24
N THR A 297 -21.89 12.46 -8.09
CA THR A 297 -22.69 13.60 -8.60
C THR A 297 -22.28 14.93 -7.97
N LYS A 298 -21.63 14.90 -6.80
CA LYS A 298 -21.12 16.08 -6.07
C LYS A 298 -19.64 16.35 -6.35
N GLY A 299 -18.99 15.52 -7.20
CA GLY A 299 -17.57 15.60 -7.50
C GLY A 299 -16.68 14.97 -6.44
N LEU A 300 -17.23 14.04 -5.62
CA LEU A 300 -16.49 13.36 -4.55
C LEU A 300 -16.38 11.87 -4.86
N LEU A 301 -15.16 11.35 -4.85
CA LEU A 301 -14.91 9.93 -5.10
C LEU A 301 -14.50 9.21 -3.81
N ILE A 302 -15.21 8.12 -3.47
CA ILE A 302 -14.88 7.24 -2.36
C ILE A 302 -14.52 5.84 -2.84
N ARG A 303 -13.88 5.04 -1.99
CA ARG A 303 -13.57 3.64 -2.27
C ARG A 303 -14.72 2.73 -1.82
N ASN A 304 -15.43 2.12 -2.77
CA ASN A 304 -16.30 1.00 -2.50
C ASN A 304 -15.43 -0.21 -2.09
N ALA A 305 -15.53 -0.65 -0.82
CA ALA A 305 -14.71 -1.71 -0.26
C ALA A 305 -15.40 -3.09 -0.29
N SER A 306 -16.52 -3.24 -0.99
CA SER A 306 -17.28 -4.48 -1.05
C SER A 306 -16.54 -5.66 -1.68
N ASN A 307 -15.53 -5.38 -2.50
CA ASN A 307 -14.71 -6.39 -3.17
C ASN A 307 -13.51 -6.90 -2.34
N PHE A 308 -13.29 -6.35 -1.15
CA PHE A 308 -12.33 -6.94 -0.23
C PHE A 308 -12.92 -8.22 0.39
N ARG A 309 -12.14 -9.30 0.40
CA ARG A 309 -12.56 -10.57 1.03
C ARG A 309 -12.96 -10.33 2.49
N GLY A 310 -14.07 -10.94 2.92
CA GLY A 310 -14.61 -10.78 4.27
C GLY A 310 -15.42 -9.51 4.52
N LEU A 311 -15.47 -8.57 3.57
CA LEU A 311 -16.31 -7.38 3.65
C LEU A 311 -17.63 -7.57 2.89
N SER A 312 -18.61 -6.72 3.19
CA SER A 312 -19.94 -6.75 2.56
C SER A 312 -20.15 -5.55 1.62
N SER A 313 -21.27 -5.57 0.88
CA SER A 313 -21.69 -4.46 0.00
C SER A 313 -21.90 -3.11 0.73
N ARG A 314 -21.81 -3.08 2.06
CA ARG A 314 -22.00 -1.89 2.90
C ARG A 314 -20.69 -1.24 3.35
N HIS A 315 -19.53 -1.78 2.98
CA HIS A 315 -18.24 -1.26 3.44
C HIS A 315 -17.65 -0.27 2.44
N ILE A 316 -17.17 0.84 2.98
CA ILE A 316 -16.40 1.86 2.26
C ILE A 316 -15.07 2.08 2.94
N ARG A 317 -14.05 2.48 2.19
CA ARG A 317 -12.80 3.01 2.73
C ARG A 317 -12.69 4.47 2.36
N LEU A 318 -12.32 5.30 3.32
CA LEU A 318 -12.12 6.73 3.19
C LEU A 318 -10.68 7.09 3.54
N SER A 319 -10.07 8.00 2.80
CA SER A 319 -8.80 8.64 3.15
C SER A 319 -9.02 10.13 3.40
N VAL A 320 -8.14 10.79 4.15
CA VAL A 320 -8.24 12.23 4.40
C VAL A 320 -7.73 13.05 3.21
N GLN A 321 -8.34 14.22 2.99
CA GLN A 321 -8.01 15.12 1.88
C GLN A 321 -7.90 16.58 2.31
N GLY A 322 -7.70 16.84 3.62
CA GLY A 322 -7.68 18.17 4.22
C GLY A 322 -9.06 18.64 4.70
N HIS A 323 -9.06 19.55 5.65
CA HIS A 323 -10.25 19.97 6.39
C HIS A 323 -11.43 20.39 5.49
N GLU A 324 -11.19 21.24 4.49
CA GLU A 324 -12.25 21.75 3.60
C GLU A 324 -12.91 20.59 2.80
N ARG A 325 -12.09 19.70 2.21
CA ARG A 325 -12.61 18.57 1.42
C ARG A 325 -13.28 17.53 2.31
N ASN A 326 -12.73 17.28 3.50
CA ASN A 326 -13.33 16.39 4.50
C ASN A 326 -14.71 16.88 4.92
N THR A 327 -14.92 18.21 5.07
CA THR A 327 -16.21 18.83 5.35
C THR A 327 -17.20 18.57 4.23
N LEU A 328 -16.82 18.77 2.96
CA LEU A 328 -17.67 18.46 1.80
C LEU A 328 -18.09 16.98 1.76
N LEU A 329 -17.17 16.07 2.11
CA LEU A 329 -17.48 14.64 2.18
C LEU A 329 -18.54 14.37 3.26
N LEU A 330 -18.37 14.95 4.45
CA LEU A 330 -19.30 14.75 5.57
C LEU A 330 -20.71 15.29 5.26
N GLU A 331 -20.79 16.46 4.62
CA GLU A 331 -22.06 17.02 4.14
C GLU A 331 -22.73 16.11 3.13
N GLY A 332 -21.96 15.60 2.14
CA GLY A 332 -22.47 14.66 1.15
C GLY A 332 -22.96 13.36 1.75
N ILE A 333 -22.24 12.79 2.73
CA ILE A 333 -22.67 11.56 3.41
C ILE A 333 -23.97 11.81 4.21
N LYS A 334 -24.06 12.91 4.94
CA LYS A 334 -25.27 13.27 5.71
C LYS A 334 -26.48 13.45 4.78
N GLU A 335 -26.31 14.15 3.67
CA GLU A 335 -27.39 14.37 2.68
C GLU A 335 -27.87 13.06 2.03
N PHE A 336 -26.98 12.09 1.84
CA PHE A 336 -27.35 10.76 1.31
C PHE A 336 -28.32 10.00 2.21
N PHE A 337 -28.31 10.25 3.51
CA PHE A 337 -29.13 9.56 4.50
C PHE A 337 -30.41 10.34 4.90
N VAL A 338 -30.65 11.53 4.34
CA VAL A 338 -31.90 12.31 4.50
C VAL A 338 -32.92 11.94 3.44
#